data_1c6311e27c22756ab0f42b00c16ef1f2
#
_entry.id   1c6311e27c22756ab0f42b00c16ef1f2
#
_cell.length_a   1.000
_cell.length_b   1.000
_cell.length_c   1.000
_cell.angle_alpha   90.00
_cell.angle_beta   90.00
_cell.angle_gamma   90.00
#
_symmetry.space_group_name_H-M   'P 1'
#
loop_
_entity.id
_entity.type
_entity.pdbx_description
1 polymer ?
#
loop_
_entity_poly.entity_id
_entity_poly.type
_entity_poly.pdbx_seq_one_letter_code
_entity_poly.pdbx_strand_id
1 'polypeptide(L)'
;MRRSLLNKLILGACTGPFMFGILIFVLIFVAGDLLFQAAKLIIEQGVAFGVVTRLFFYRLPEVIVMTIPMSSLLSTLLGMSTLNGGSELIALKSLGIPFTRILRPVFFASVMISLIGFGLNETVVPFGAIAADRLMKFEIMKHQASVLQEKVFLRDEEDGKLKRVFYIDVLDPEKGLISGIMMHEFDDSGRLSQTLNARRGMWQDSQWWVEDGRMYEIDRDGEIRLLLRFERQRLALRISPEQLQNSTRRPTDMSAHELWSYISQMDKSNSQLSQLWVMFHLKTAVPWACVIMAVLGASFGAVRRGRSGGGVGFGISVVIVFAYYVVMSLCRAFGEAGALPPFIAGWGPNLIFLVAALYFARKVDTV
;
A
#
# COMPACT_ATOMS: atom_id res chain seq x y z
N MET A 1 -13.60 -14.03 -40.42
CA MET A 1 -14.34 -13.75 -39.16
C MET A 1 -14.10 -12.30 -38.76
N ARG A 2 -15.15 -11.48 -38.58
CA ARG A 2 -14.99 -10.06 -38.22
C ARG A 2 -14.26 -9.97 -36.85
N ARG A 3 -13.22 -9.14 -36.74
CA ARG A 3 -12.44 -8.96 -35.50
C ARG A 3 -13.33 -8.73 -34.26
N SER A 4 -14.50 -8.09 -34.45
CA SER A 4 -15.46 -7.82 -33.39
C SER A 4 -16.10 -9.08 -32.79
N LEU A 5 -16.34 -10.12 -33.59
CA LEU A 5 -16.96 -11.37 -33.12
C LEU A 5 -16.00 -12.20 -32.28
N LEU A 6 -14.73 -12.32 -32.69
CA LEU A 6 -13.68 -13.00 -31.92
C LEU A 6 -13.49 -12.35 -30.56
N ASN A 7 -13.41 -11.00 -30.54
CA ASN A 7 -13.25 -10.27 -29.28
C ASN A 7 -14.45 -10.46 -28.34
N LYS A 8 -15.69 -10.41 -28.88
CA LYS A 8 -16.92 -10.65 -28.09
C LYS A 8 -16.96 -12.04 -27.50
N LEU A 9 -16.59 -13.08 -28.29
CA LEU A 9 -16.54 -14.45 -27.82
C LEU A 9 -15.58 -14.60 -26.62
N ILE A 10 -14.32 -14.13 -26.77
CA ILE A 10 -13.29 -14.30 -25.77
C ILE A 10 -13.62 -13.48 -24.51
N LEU A 11 -13.94 -12.19 -24.67
CA LEU A 11 -14.28 -11.33 -23.54
C LEU A 11 -15.56 -11.77 -22.85
N GLY A 12 -16.56 -12.24 -23.61
CA GLY A 12 -17.79 -12.80 -23.03
C GLY A 12 -17.53 -14.02 -22.16
N ALA A 13 -16.63 -14.93 -22.59
CA ALA A 13 -16.23 -16.09 -21.81
C ALA A 13 -15.46 -15.69 -20.49
N CYS A 14 -14.76 -14.54 -20.49
CA CYS A 14 -13.99 -14.08 -19.35
C CYS A 14 -14.79 -13.20 -18.37
N THR A 15 -15.81 -12.46 -18.83
CA THR A 15 -16.49 -11.45 -18.00
C THR A 15 -17.21 -12.06 -16.78
N GLY A 16 -17.95 -13.16 -16.96
CA GLY A 16 -18.63 -13.85 -15.87
C GLY A 16 -17.66 -14.34 -14.78
N PRO A 17 -16.63 -15.13 -15.16
CA PRO A 17 -15.61 -15.55 -14.20
C PRO A 17 -14.82 -14.40 -13.56
N PHE A 18 -14.68 -13.23 -14.21
CA PHE A 18 -14.04 -12.06 -13.62
C PHE A 18 -14.86 -11.48 -12.46
N MET A 19 -16.16 -11.29 -12.69
CA MET A 19 -17.05 -10.80 -11.61
C MET A 19 -17.13 -11.80 -10.47
N PHE A 20 -17.22 -13.09 -10.77
CA PHE A 20 -17.16 -14.15 -9.77
C PHE A 20 -15.83 -14.13 -9.00
N GLY A 21 -14.73 -13.94 -9.71
CA GLY A 21 -13.39 -13.82 -9.10
C GLY A 21 -13.28 -12.65 -8.12
N ILE A 22 -13.73 -11.46 -8.51
CA ILE A 22 -13.76 -10.32 -7.60
C ILE A 22 -14.57 -10.65 -6.35
N LEU A 23 -15.79 -11.16 -6.54
CA LEU A 23 -16.68 -11.48 -5.42
C LEU A 23 -16.04 -12.49 -4.46
N ILE A 24 -15.51 -13.61 -4.98
CA ILE A 24 -14.98 -14.69 -4.13
C ILE A 24 -13.69 -14.25 -3.41
N PHE A 25 -12.77 -13.55 -4.10
CA PHE A 25 -11.54 -13.09 -3.48
C PHE A 25 -11.81 -11.98 -2.47
N VAL A 26 -12.73 -11.05 -2.75
CA VAL A 26 -13.16 -10.05 -1.77
C VAL A 26 -13.74 -10.74 -0.53
N LEU A 27 -14.60 -11.74 -0.69
CA LEU A 27 -15.17 -12.50 0.45
C LEU A 27 -14.08 -13.20 1.25
N ILE A 28 -13.07 -13.79 0.60
CA ILE A 28 -11.95 -14.46 1.27
C ILE A 28 -11.14 -13.45 2.10
N PHE A 29 -10.80 -12.28 1.54
CA PHE A 29 -10.06 -11.25 2.26
C PHE A 29 -10.87 -10.62 3.40
N VAL A 30 -12.14 -10.37 3.14
CA VAL A 30 -13.07 -9.86 4.16
C VAL A 30 -13.17 -10.85 5.32
N ALA A 31 -13.36 -12.14 5.04
CA ALA A 31 -13.47 -13.17 6.06
C ALA A 31 -12.15 -13.39 6.83
N GLY A 32 -11.00 -13.31 6.13
CA GLY A 32 -9.70 -13.59 6.73
C GLY A 32 -9.15 -12.46 7.60
N ASP A 33 -9.41 -11.19 7.26
CA ASP A 33 -8.80 -10.05 7.94
C ASP A 33 -9.84 -9.06 8.48
N LEU A 34 -10.70 -8.50 7.62
CA LEU A 34 -11.60 -7.41 8.02
C LEU A 34 -12.66 -7.85 9.06
N LEU A 35 -13.23 -9.05 8.92
CA LEU A 35 -14.21 -9.54 9.90
C LEU A 35 -13.56 -9.83 11.24
N PHE A 36 -12.33 -10.34 11.26
CA PHE A 36 -11.60 -10.58 12.50
C PHE A 36 -11.27 -9.28 13.22
N GLN A 37 -10.80 -8.26 12.48
CA GLN A 37 -10.56 -6.92 13.02
C GLN A 37 -11.87 -6.28 13.53
N ALA A 38 -12.96 -6.40 12.77
CA ALA A 38 -14.27 -5.90 13.16
C ALA A 38 -14.78 -6.56 14.45
N ALA A 39 -14.67 -7.88 14.57
CA ALA A 39 -15.06 -8.61 15.76
C ALA A 39 -14.24 -8.18 16.98
N LYS A 40 -12.92 -7.99 16.82
CA LYS A 40 -12.04 -7.51 17.88
C LYS A 40 -12.44 -6.11 18.38
N LEU A 41 -12.76 -5.18 17.47
CA LEU A 41 -13.21 -3.83 17.82
C LEU A 41 -14.53 -3.85 18.59
N ILE A 42 -15.48 -4.71 18.20
CA ILE A 42 -16.78 -4.80 18.87
C ILE A 42 -16.65 -5.48 20.25
N ILE A 43 -15.95 -6.62 20.30
CA ILE A 43 -15.91 -7.48 21.50
C ILE A 43 -14.94 -6.92 22.54
N GLU A 44 -13.73 -6.53 22.15
CA GLU A 44 -12.69 -6.10 23.09
C GLU A 44 -12.77 -4.62 23.43
N GLN A 45 -13.18 -3.78 22.47
CA GLN A 45 -13.18 -2.32 22.63
C GLN A 45 -14.57 -1.72 22.80
N GLY A 46 -15.65 -2.53 22.68
CA GLY A 46 -17.02 -2.06 22.85
C GLY A 46 -17.49 -1.05 21.80
N VAL A 47 -16.87 -1.04 20.63
CA VAL A 47 -17.18 -0.09 19.55
C VAL A 47 -18.56 -0.36 18.97
N ALA A 48 -19.37 0.68 18.76
CA ALA A 48 -20.71 0.54 18.21
C ALA A 48 -20.67 -0.10 16.80
N PHE A 49 -21.57 -1.06 16.55
CA PHE A 49 -21.65 -1.78 15.27
C PHE A 49 -21.70 -0.86 14.04
N GLY A 50 -22.43 0.28 14.12
CA GLY A 50 -22.52 1.24 13.02
C GLY A 50 -21.19 1.92 12.67
N VAL A 51 -20.30 2.11 13.66
CA VAL A 51 -18.95 2.67 13.44
C VAL A 51 -18.08 1.64 12.73
N VAL A 52 -18.12 0.40 13.17
CA VAL A 52 -17.37 -0.70 12.56
C VAL A 52 -17.84 -0.95 11.11
N THR A 53 -19.14 -0.86 10.85
CA THR A 53 -19.69 -0.97 9.49
C THR A 53 -19.16 0.15 8.57
N ARG A 54 -19.10 1.40 9.03
CA ARG A 54 -18.50 2.50 8.26
C ARG A 54 -17.01 2.28 8.00
N LEU A 55 -16.28 1.82 9.00
CA LEU A 55 -14.85 1.49 8.86
C LEU A 55 -14.64 0.40 7.80
N PHE A 56 -15.49 -0.61 7.80
CA PHE A 56 -15.48 -1.68 6.81
C PHE A 56 -15.64 -1.14 5.38
N PHE A 57 -16.63 -0.28 5.13
CA PHE A 57 -16.84 0.31 3.81
C PHE A 57 -15.68 1.21 3.37
N TYR A 58 -15.00 1.91 4.27
CA TYR A 58 -13.83 2.70 3.95
C TYR A 58 -12.59 1.85 3.57
N ARG A 59 -12.48 0.63 4.11
CA ARG A 59 -11.40 -0.32 3.78
C ARG A 59 -11.69 -1.19 2.55
N LEU A 60 -12.94 -1.31 2.15
CA LEU A 60 -13.37 -2.17 1.04
C LEU A 60 -12.68 -1.83 -0.31
N PRO A 61 -12.48 -0.56 -0.72
CA PRO A 61 -11.79 -0.22 -1.96
C PRO A 61 -10.38 -0.80 -2.05
N GLU A 62 -9.61 -0.79 -0.97
CA GLU A 62 -8.27 -1.37 -0.89
C GLU A 62 -8.30 -2.87 -1.20
N VAL A 63 -9.23 -3.60 -0.57
CA VAL A 63 -9.43 -5.03 -0.79
C VAL A 63 -9.82 -5.31 -2.25
N ILE A 64 -10.75 -4.54 -2.83
CA ILE A 64 -11.15 -4.70 -4.22
C ILE A 64 -9.96 -4.55 -5.16
N VAL A 65 -9.14 -3.52 -4.99
CA VAL A 65 -7.95 -3.29 -5.84
C VAL A 65 -6.96 -4.45 -5.72
N MET A 66 -6.73 -4.97 -4.52
CA MET A 66 -5.85 -6.14 -4.30
C MET A 66 -6.37 -7.41 -4.98
N THR A 67 -7.68 -7.57 -5.13
CA THR A 67 -8.27 -8.76 -5.76
C THR A 67 -8.27 -8.73 -7.29
N ILE A 68 -8.06 -7.57 -7.93
CA ILE A 68 -8.07 -7.40 -9.39
C ILE A 68 -7.10 -8.37 -10.12
N PRO A 69 -5.81 -8.46 -9.74
CA PRO A 69 -4.87 -9.37 -10.40
C PRO A 69 -5.27 -10.85 -10.27
N MET A 70 -5.77 -11.25 -9.09
CA MET A 70 -6.23 -12.60 -8.81
C MET A 70 -7.46 -12.96 -9.65
N SER A 71 -8.42 -12.04 -9.70
CA SER A 71 -9.65 -12.18 -10.49
C SER A 71 -9.35 -12.23 -11.99
N SER A 72 -8.35 -11.51 -12.45
CA SER A 72 -7.89 -11.53 -13.84
C SER A 72 -7.28 -12.88 -14.24
N LEU A 73 -6.47 -13.48 -13.35
CA LEU A 73 -5.94 -14.83 -13.54
C LEU A 73 -7.07 -15.86 -13.62
N LEU A 74 -7.97 -15.87 -12.63
CA LEU A 74 -9.09 -16.80 -12.56
C LEU A 74 -10.00 -16.67 -13.78
N SER A 75 -10.34 -15.43 -14.13
CA SER A 75 -11.18 -15.09 -15.26
C SER A 75 -10.66 -15.68 -16.57
N THR A 76 -9.40 -15.39 -16.88
CA THR A 76 -8.80 -15.82 -18.14
C THR A 76 -8.51 -17.32 -18.16
N LEU A 77 -8.14 -17.90 -17.03
CA LEU A 77 -7.94 -19.34 -16.90
C LEU A 77 -9.25 -20.09 -17.12
N LEU A 78 -10.34 -19.71 -16.45
CA LEU A 78 -11.64 -20.34 -16.60
C LEU A 78 -12.26 -20.06 -17.97
N GLY A 79 -12.19 -18.80 -18.44
CA GLY A 79 -12.71 -18.42 -19.75
C GLY A 79 -12.05 -19.20 -20.90
N MET A 80 -10.71 -19.30 -20.91
CA MET A 80 -10.00 -20.08 -21.93
C MET A 80 -10.20 -21.57 -21.75
N SER A 81 -10.29 -22.08 -20.53
CA SER A 81 -10.61 -23.48 -20.27
C SER A 81 -12.02 -23.85 -20.79
N THR A 82 -12.99 -22.98 -20.66
CA THR A 82 -14.36 -23.17 -21.18
C THR A 82 -14.36 -23.21 -22.70
N LEU A 83 -13.70 -22.25 -23.37
CA LEU A 83 -13.56 -22.22 -24.82
C LEU A 83 -12.82 -23.47 -25.37
N ASN A 84 -11.82 -23.94 -24.64
CA ASN A 84 -11.08 -25.14 -24.98
C ASN A 84 -11.94 -26.42 -24.81
N GLY A 85 -12.65 -26.50 -23.67
CA GLY A 85 -13.58 -27.61 -23.39
C GLY A 85 -14.76 -27.71 -24.36
N GLY A 86 -15.22 -26.57 -24.92
CA GLY A 86 -16.19 -26.50 -26.01
C GLY A 86 -15.61 -26.74 -27.41
N SER A 87 -14.32 -27.06 -27.52
CA SER A 87 -13.57 -27.20 -28.78
C SER A 87 -13.52 -25.92 -29.65
N GLU A 88 -14.02 -24.79 -29.15
CA GLU A 88 -14.02 -23.51 -29.86
C GLU A 88 -12.60 -23.00 -30.10
N LEU A 89 -11.71 -23.13 -29.11
CA LEU A 89 -10.31 -22.77 -29.23
C LEU A 89 -9.58 -23.65 -30.26
N ILE A 90 -9.87 -24.94 -30.27
CA ILE A 90 -9.33 -25.89 -31.26
C ILE A 90 -9.81 -25.52 -32.67
N ALA A 91 -11.08 -25.22 -32.84
CA ALA A 91 -11.63 -24.79 -34.12
C ALA A 91 -11.01 -23.50 -34.64
N LEU A 92 -10.75 -22.51 -33.75
CA LEU A 92 -10.04 -21.28 -34.09
C LEU A 92 -8.60 -21.54 -34.55
N LYS A 93 -7.88 -22.44 -33.89
CA LYS A 93 -6.51 -22.84 -34.25
C LYS A 93 -6.51 -23.61 -35.59
N SER A 94 -7.47 -24.48 -35.85
CA SER A 94 -7.60 -25.22 -37.13
C SER A 94 -7.88 -24.29 -38.30
N LEU A 95 -8.50 -23.13 -38.07
CA LEU A 95 -8.65 -22.06 -39.06
C LEU A 95 -7.37 -21.21 -39.27
N GLY A 96 -6.24 -21.60 -38.68
CA GLY A 96 -4.96 -20.90 -38.79
C GLY A 96 -4.86 -19.60 -37.96
N ILE A 97 -5.74 -19.42 -36.96
CA ILE A 97 -5.67 -18.26 -36.09
C ILE A 97 -4.62 -18.51 -34.97
N PRO A 98 -3.49 -17.80 -34.96
CA PRO A 98 -2.45 -18.00 -33.94
C PRO A 98 -2.95 -17.59 -32.56
N PHE A 99 -2.45 -18.22 -31.50
CA PHE A 99 -2.84 -17.94 -30.12
C PHE A 99 -2.58 -16.47 -29.74
N THR A 100 -1.53 -15.87 -30.25
CA THR A 100 -1.23 -14.44 -30.06
C THR A 100 -2.37 -13.51 -30.48
N ARG A 101 -3.13 -13.89 -31.55
CA ARG A 101 -4.31 -13.14 -31.98
C ARG A 101 -5.50 -13.34 -31.01
N ILE A 102 -5.63 -14.54 -30.44
CA ILE A 102 -6.65 -14.87 -29.43
C ILE A 102 -6.35 -14.15 -28.11
N LEU A 103 -5.07 -13.99 -27.77
CA LEU A 103 -4.61 -13.32 -26.56
C LEU A 103 -4.79 -11.79 -26.61
N ARG A 104 -4.80 -11.17 -27.80
CA ARG A 104 -4.92 -9.70 -27.93
C ARG A 104 -6.10 -9.07 -27.17
N PRO A 105 -7.35 -9.53 -27.32
CA PRO A 105 -8.47 -8.93 -26.58
C PRO A 105 -8.32 -9.07 -25.08
N VAL A 106 -7.76 -10.16 -24.58
CA VAL A 106 -7.45 -10.37 -23.16
C VAL A 106 -6.41 -9.36 -22.69
N PHE A 107 -5.34 -9.18 -23.46
CA PHE A 107 -4.27 -8.24 -23.14
C PHE A 107 -4.81 -6.79 -23.04
N PHE A 108 -5.54 -6.32 -24.05
CA PHE A 108 -6.08 -4.95 -24.02
C PHE A 108 -7.12 -4.76 -22.90
N ALA A 109 -7.97 -5.75 -22.64
CA ALA A 109 -8.91 -5.69 -21.53
C ALA A 109 -8.19 -5.65 -20.18
N SER A 110 -7.16 -6.48 -20.00
CA SER A 110 -6.38 -6.49 -18.76
C SER A 110 -5.57 -5.20 -18.55
N VAL A 111 -5.05 -4.57 -19.61
CA VAL A 111 -4.42 -3.25 -19.52
C VAL A 111 -5.45 -2.20 -19.09
N MET A 112 -6.65 -2.19 -19.65
CA MET A 112 -7.72 -1.28 -19.21
C MET A 112 -8.08 -1.49 -17.74
N ILE A 113 -8.24 -2.74 -17.32
CA ILE A 113 -8.54 -3.08 -15.92
C ILE A 113 -7.38 -2.67 -15.01
N SER A 114 -6.13 -2.87 -15.44
CA SER A 114 -4.93 -2.42 -14.73
C SER A 114 -4.92 -0.91 -14.53
N LEU A 115 -5.23 -0.14 -15.58
CA LEU A 115 -5.30 1.33 -15.49
C LEU A 115 -6.41 1.80 -14.56
N ILE A 116 -7.58 1.15 -14.62
CA ILE A 116 -8.69 1.43 -13.67
C ILE A 116 -8.24 1.11 -12.24
N GLY A 117 -7.62 -0.05 -12.02
CA GLY A 117 -7.10 -0.45 -10.71
C GLY A 117 -6.04 0.52 -10.19
N PHE A 118 -5.14 1.00 -11.06
CA PHE A 118 -4.17 2.03 -10.72
C PHE A 118 -4.85 3.35 -10.32
N GLY A 119 -5.82 3.81 -11.11
CA GLY A 119 -6.59 5.01 -10.80
C GLY A 119 -7.33 4.92 -9.46
N LEU A 120 -7.96 3.78 -9.17
CA LEU A 120 -8.60 3.53 -7.88
C LEU A 120 -7.58 3.55 -6.73
N ASN A 121 -6.40 2.98 -6.94
CA ASN A 121 -5.32 2.96 -5.94
C ASN A 121 -4.73 4.36 -5.68
N GLU A 122 -4.75 5.25 -6.67
CA GLU A 122 -4.28 6.64 -6.52
C GLU A 122 -5.33 7.59 -5.92
N THR A 123 -6.62 7.29 -6.05
CA THR A 123 -7.70 8.21 -5.66
C THR A 123 -8.58 7.66 -4.54
N VAL A 124 -9.28 6.56 -4.80
CA VAL A 124 -10.31 6.03 -3.90
C VAL A 124 -9.70 5.37 -2.66
N VAL A 125 -8.61 4.61 -2.82
CA VAL A 125 -7.94 3.92 -1.72
C VAL A 125 -7.38 4.90 -0.69
N PRO A 126 -6.61 5.95 -1.04
CA PRO A 126 -6.13 6.93 -0.07
C PRO A 126 -7.26 7.70 0.61
N PHE A 127 -8.32 8.05 -0.13
CA PHE A 127 -9.51 8.69 0.46
C PHE A 127 -10.17 7.79 1.51
N GLY A 128 -10.36 6.50 1.19
CA GLY A 128 -10.89 5.51 2.13
C GLY A 128 -9.99 5.33 3.35
N ALA A 129 -8.67 5.27 3.15
CA ALA A 129 -7.70 5.15 4.23
C ALA A 129 -7.73 6.36 5.18
N ILE A 130 -7.81 7.59 4.65
CA ILE A 130 -7.94 8.82 5.45
C ILE A 130 -9.24 8.81 6.26
N ALA A 131 -10.37 8.44 5.62
CA ALA A 131 -11.65 8.38 6.29
C ALA A 131 -11.66 7.30 7.39
N ALA A 132 -11.05 6.14 7.12
CA ALA A 132 -10.88 5.07 8.10
C ALA A 132 -10.01 5.51 9.30
N ASP A 133 -8.88 6.19 9.03
CA ASP A 133 -7.97 6.68 10.08
C ASP A 133 -8.65 7.76 10.95
N ARG A 134 -9.40 8.69 10.32
CA ARG A 134 -10.23 9.66 11.05
C ARG A 134 -11.25 8.96 11.96
N LEU A 135 -11.97 7.97 11.42
CA LEU A 135 -12.97 7.23 12.19
C LEU A 135 -12.33 6.48 13.37
N MET A 136 -11.18 5.85 13.15
CA MET A 136 -10.40 5.19 14.20
C MET A 136 -10.00 6.16 15.30
N LYS A 137 -9.46 7.32 14.95
CA LYS A 137 -9.00 8.33 15.92
C LYS A 137 -10.16 9.02 16.65
N PHE A 138 -11.21 9.42 15.94
CA PHE A 138 -12.28 10.26 16.51
C PHE A 138 -13.41 9.49 17.18
N GLU A 139 -13.77 8.31 16.69
CA GLU A 139 -14.91 7.56 17.23
C GLU A 139 -14.51 6.33 18.05
N ILE A 140 -13.40 5.66 17.67
CA ILE A 140 -12.98 4.43 18.35
C ILE A 140 -12.03 4.74 19.50
N MET A 141 -11.00 5.54 19.29
CA MET A 141 -10.06 5.93 20.35
C MET A 141 -10.62 6.97 21.33
N LYS A 142 -11.75 7.61 21.02
CA LYS A 142 -12.42 8.59 21.88
C LYS A 142 -12.83 8.05 23.25
N HIS A 143 -12.97 6.73 23.38
CA HIS A 143 -13.22 6.06 24.66
C HIS A 143 -11.96 5.85 25.50
N GLN A 144 -10.77 6.17 24.96
CA GLN A 144 -9.48 6.03 25.65
C GLN A 144 -8.68 7.33 25.74
N ALA A 145 -9.32 8.48 25.93
CA ALA A 145 -8.71 9.81 26.12
C ALA A 145 -8.12 10.47 24.85
N SER A 146 -8.67 11.64 24.58
CA SER A 146 -8.17 12.77 23.77
C SER A 146 -7.65 12.48 22.35
N VAL A 147 -8.36 13.10 21.43
CA VAL A 147 -8.13 13.21 19.97
C VAL A 147 -6.79 13.91 19.58
N LEU A 148 -5.92 14.06 20.50
CA LEU A 148 -4.65 14.73 20.37
C LEU A 148 -3.61 13.67 20.04
N GLN A 149 -2.86 13.83 18.97
CA GLN A 149 -1.75 12.93 18.65
C GLN A 149 -0.80 12.90 19.86
N GLU A 150 -0.92 11.84 20.65
CA GLU A 150 -0.05 11.65 21.82
C GLU A 150 1.28 11.09 21.33
N LYS A 151 2.35 11.72 21.80
CA LYS A 151 3.75 11.25 21.68
C LYS A 151 4.29 11.25 20.25
N VAL A 152 4.27 12.39 19.59
CA VAL A 152 4.99 12.57 18.31
C VAL A 152 6.48 12.68 18.59
N PHE A 153 7.25 11.76 18.01
CA PHE A 153 8.69 11.73 18.13
C PHE A 153 9.31 12.10 16.78
N LEU A 154 10.08 13.18 16.74
CA LEU A 154 10.74 13.66 15.53
C LEU A 154 12.24 13.69 15.74
N ARG A 155 12.99 13.22 14.76
CA ARG A 155 14.43 13.31 14.70
C ARG A 155 14.83 14.37 13.67
N ASP A 156 15.70 15.28 14.06
CA ASP A 156 16.34 16.25 13.18
C ASP A 156 17.81 15.85 13.04
N GLU A 157 18.17 15.41 11.83
CA GLU A 157 19.52 14.97 11.48
C GLU A 157 20.13 15.98 10.51
N GLU A 158 21.32 16.45 10.78
CA GLU A 158 22.09 17.35 9.94
C GLU A 158 23.46 16.70 9.66
N ASP A 159 23.82 16.55 8.37
CA ASP A 159 25.03 15.86 7.90
C ASP A 159 25.16 14.40 8.41
N GLY A 160 24.04 13.68 8.54
CA GLY A 160 24.02 12.29 8.99
C GLY A 160 24.25 12.11 10.48
N LYS A 161 24.24 13.19 11.26
CA LYS A 161 24.33 13.16 12.72
C LYS A 161 23.02 13.63 13.33
N LEU A 162 22.58 12.94 14.37
CA LEU A 162 21.41 13.34 15.15
C LEU A 162 21.73 14.63 15.90
N LYS A 163 21.12 15.75 15.51
CA LYS A 163 21.27 17.03 16.18
C LYS A 163 20.20 17.30 17.20
N ARG A 164 18.93 17.01 16.86
CA ARG A 164 17.81 17.31 17.75
C ARG A 164 16.78 16.18 17.73
N VAL A 165 16.15 15.99 18.88
CA VAL A 165 15.01 15.11 19.03
C VAL A 165 13.89 15.91 19.68
N PHE A 166 12.73 15.93 19.03
CA PHE A 166 11.54 16.57 19.56
C PHE A 166 10.56 15.49 20.02
N TYR A 167 10.09 15.65 21.21
CA TYR A 167 9.00 14.89 21.80
C TYR A 167 7.84 15.84 22.04
N ILE A 168 6.71 15.55 21.42
CA ILE A 168 5.49 16.36 21.49
C ILE A 168 4.42 15.51 22.14
N ASP A 169 3.91 15.92 23.30
CA ASP A 169 2.87 15.18 24.01
C ASP A 169 1.57 15.18 23.21
N VAL A 170 1.22 16.35 22.66
CA VAL A 170 -0.04 16.53 21.98
C VAL A 170 0.10 17.54 20.84
N LEU A 171 -0.26 17.12 19.64
CA LEU A 171 -0.32 17.96 18.44
C LEU A 171 -1.77 18.07 17.94
N ASP A 172 -2.24 19.31 17.74
CA ASP A 172 -3.46 19.64 16.99
C ASP A 172 -3.04 20.26 15.64
N PRO A 173 -2.96 19.45 14.56
CA PRO A 173 -2.46 19.93 13.28
C PRO A 173 -3.44 20.90 12.59
N GLU A 174 -4.75 20.80 12.87
CA GLU A 174 -5.77 21.67 12.27
C GLU A 174 -5.67 23.11 12.82
N LYS A 175 -5.34 23.24 14.10
CA LYS A 175 -5.18 24.55 14.75
C LYS A 175 -3.73 25.00 14.79
N GLY A 176 -2.76 24.17 14.38
CA GLY A 176 -1.34 24.46 14.49
C GLY A 176 -0.90 24.65 15.96
N LEU A 177 -1.50 23.89 16.89
CA LEU A 177 -1.21 23.96 18.31
C LEU A 177 -0.48 22.71 18.79
N ILE A 178 0.48 22.91 19.66
CA ILE A 178 1.23 21.85 20.33
C ILE A 178 1.07 22.04 21.84
N SER A 179 0.88 20.95 22.58
CA SER A 179 0.89 20.95 24.03
C SER A 179 1.92 19.96 24.52
N GLY A 180 2.78 20.37 25.47
CA GLY A 180 3.87 19.54 25.98
C GLY A 180 4.96 19.30 24.93
N ILE A 181 5.99 20.14 24.91
CA ILE A 181 7.13 19.99 24.00
C ILE A 181 8.38 19.76 24.81
N MET A 182 9.11 18.69 24.48
CA MET A 182 10.46 18.45 24.94
C MET A 182 11.38 18.34 23.73
N MET A 183 12.44 19.12 23.71
CA MET A 183 13.49 19.06 22.69
C MET A 183 14.80 18.69 23.36
N HIS A 184 15.48 17.71 22.81
CA HIS A 184 16.85 17.35 23.19
C HIS A 184 17.79 17.71 22.05
N GLU A 185 18.84 18.48 22.36
CA GLU A 185 19.89 18.85 21.42
C GLU A 185 21.18 18.13 21.77
N PHE A 186 21.82 17.54 20.74
CA PHE A 186 23.05 16.78 20.89
C PHE A 186 24.23 17.54 20.29
N ASP A 187 25.39 17.40 20.93
CA ASP A 187 26.66 17.96 20.44
C ASP A 187 27.20 17.12 19.26
N ASP A 188 28.28 17.58 18.61
CA ASP A 188 28.90 16.85 17.47
C ASP A 188 29.47 15.48 17.87
N SER A 189 29.62 15.21 19.17
CA SER A 189 30.05 13.92 19.73
C SER A 189 28.88 13.00 20.07
N GLY A 190 27.62 13.41 19.81
CA GLY A 190 26.41 12.64 20.08
C GLY A 190 25.98 12.63 21.54
N ARG A 191 26.50 13.55 22.38
CA ARG A 191 26.10 13.71 23.78
C ARG A 191 25.02 14.77 23.90
N LEU A 192 24.10 14.56 24.84
CA LEU A 192 23.03 15.51 25.14
C LEU A 192 23.65 16.80 25.73
N SER A 193 23.47 17.91 25.02
CA SER A 193 24.00 19.22 25.40
C SER A 193 22.96 20.14 26.02
N GLN A 194 21.75 20.14 25.45
CA GLN A 194 20.66 20.99 25.91
C GLN A 194 19.31 20.28 25.89
N THR A 195 18.43 20.69 26.80
CA THR A 195 17.03 20.22 26.83
C THR A 195 16.11 21.42 26.99
N LEU A 196 15.14 21.55 26.12
CA LEU A 196 14.07 22.52 26.19
C LEU A 196 12.76 21.83 26.54
N ASN A 197 12.06 22.34 27.55
CA ASN A 197 10.70 21.92 27.90
C ASN A 197 9.79 23.12 27.83
N ALA A 198 8.67 23.02 27.08
CA ALA A 198 7.67 24.07 27.01
C ALA A 198 6.25 23.47 27.10
N ARG A 199 5.33 24.26 27.67
CA ARG A 199 3.94 23.81 27.87
C ARG A 199 3.09 23.87 26.64
N ARG A 200 3.28 24.89 25.80
CA ARG A 200 2.48 25.13 24.61
C ARG A 200 3.36 25.57 23.46
N GLY A 201 2.91 25.27 22.24
CA GLY A 201 3.48 25.83 21.03
C GLY A 201 2.38 26.14 20.03
N MET A 202 2.61 27.16 19.19
CA MET A 202 1.71 27.56 18.13
C MET A 202 2.47 27.83 16.85
N TRP A 203 1.83 27.51 15.74
CA TRP A 203 2.34 27.84 14.41
C TRP A 203 1.86 29.23 14.01
N GLN A 204 2.79 30.16 13.86
CA GLN A 204 2.52 31.52 13.46
C GLN A 204 3.65 32.01 12.56
N ASP A 205 3.31 32.75 11.47
CA ASP A 205 4.28 33.33 10.53
C ASP A 205 5.29 32.30 9.96
N SER A 206 4.79 31.09 9.60
CA SER A 206 5.61 29.99 9.07
C SER A 206 6.69 29.48 10.03
N GLN A 207 6.47 29.66 11.34
CA GLN A 207 7.39 29.22 12.38
C GLN A 207 6.66 28.72 13.63
N TRP A 208 7.32 27.83 14.37
CA TRP A 208 6.81 27.38 15.66
C TRP A 208 7.26 28.33 16.76
N TRP A 209 6.32 28.80 17.53
CA TRP A 209 6.53 29.55 18.75
C TRP A 209 6.17 28.69 19.95
N VAL A 210 7.03 28.64 20.96
CA VAL A 210 6.79 27.92 22.20
C VAL A 210 6.64 28.89 23.36
N GLU A 211 5.73 28.57 24.27
CA GLU A 211 5.35 29.41 25.40
C GLU A 211 5.51 28.67 26.74
N ASP A 212 5.79 29.43 27.79
CA ASP A 212 6.01 28.94 29.15
C ASP A 212 7.03 27.79 29.19
N GLY A 213 8.26 28.10 28.75
CA GLY A 213 9.32 27.12 28.63
C GLY A 213 10.50 27.33 29.50
N ARG A 214 11.29 26.28 29.67
CA ARG A 214 12.56 26.24 30.38
C ARG A 214 13.60 25.54 29.52
N MET A 215 14.80 26.09 29.46
CA MET A 215 15.95 25.50 28.79
C MET A 215 16.98 25.13 29.84
N TYR A 216 17.49 23.92 29.73
CA TYR A 216 18.52 23.38 30.60
C TYR A 216 19.74 23.04 29.75
N GLU A 217 20.90 23.35 30.26
CA GLU A 217 22.19 22.93 29.73
C GLU A 217 22.72 21.76 30.57
N ILE A 218 23.32 20.79 29.90
CA ILE A 218 23.92 19.62 30.52
C ILE A 218 25.42 19.69 30.28
N ASP A 219 26.18 19.91 31.37
CA ASP A 219 27.62 20.00 31.31
C ASP A 219 28.27 18.64 31.06
N ARG A 220 29.57 18.63 30.74
CA ARG A 220 30.37 17.44 30.48
C ARG A 220 30.35 16.41 31.63
N ASP A 221 30.13 16.87 32.83
CA ASP A 221 30.06 16.08 34.06
C ASP A 221 28.65 15.58 34.36
N GLY A 222 27.66 15.86 33.47
CA GLY A 222 26.26 15.45 33.60
C GLY A 222 25.41 16.32 34.53
N GLU A 223 25.99 17.46 35.03
CA GLU A 223 25.21 18.41 35.82
C GLU A 223 24.21 19.18 34.98
N ILE A 224 22.95 19.21 35.42
CA ILE A 224 21.85 19.92 34.77
C ILE A 224 21.75 21.32 35.39
N ARG A 225 21.96 22.35 34.58
CA ARG A 225 21.83 23.74 34.98
C ARG A 225 20.69 24.42 34.22
N LEU A 226 19.82 25.15 34.92
CA LEU A 226 18.82 25.98 34.28
C LEU A 226 19.50 27.15 33.55
N LEU A 227 19.46 27.12 32.21
CA LEU A 227 20.06 28.15 31.38
C LEU A 227 19.14 29.36 31.25
N LEU A 228 17.87 29.14 30.94
CA LEU A 228 16.91 30.19 30.63
C LEU A 228 15.47 29.74 30.95
N ARG A 229 14.69 30.68 31.50
CA ARG A 229 13.24 30.60 31.54
C ARG A 229 12.66 31.67 30.62
N PHE A 230 11.75 31.30 29.73
CA PHE A 230 11.17 32.22 28.76
C PHE A 230 9.63 32.13 28.75
N GLU A 231 8.98 33.25 28.49
CA GLU A 231 7.53 33.32 28.29
C GLU A 231 7.17 32.93 26.87
N ARG A 232 7.97 33.35 25.86
CA ARG A 232 7.79 33.02 24.47
C ARG A 232 9.12 32.95 23.74
N GLN A 233 9.35 31.85 22.98
CA GLN A 233 10.57 31.67 22.21
C GLN A 233 10.28 30.98 20.89
N ARG A 234 11.10 31.27 19.87
CA ARG A 234 11.03 30.59 18.58
C ARG A 234 11.68 29.21 18.67
N LEU A 235 10.94 28.18 18.23
CA LEU A 235 11.47 26.82 18.15
C LEU A 235 12.13 26.63 16.78
N ALA A 236 13.35 26.12 16.75
CA ALA A 236 14.07 25.80 15.51
C ALA A 236 13.56 24.53 14.84
N LEU A 237 12.24 24.38 14.71
CA LEU A 237 11.57 23.29 14.02
C LEU A 237 11.07 23.80 12.68
N ARG A 238 11.67 23.32 11.58
CA ARG A 238 11.36 23.76 10.20
C ARG A 238 10.21 22.99 9.53
N ILE A 239 9.54 22.12 10.28
CA ILE A 239 8.46 21.26 9.77
C ILE A 239 7.12 21.96 9.99
N SER A 240 6.30 22.13 8.93
CA SER A 240 4.97 22.72 9.02
C SER A 240 3.97 21.78 9.72
N PRO A 241 2.83 22.28 10.26
CA PRO A 241 1.78 21.42 10.83
C PRO A 241 1.26 20.37 9.85
N GLU A 242 1.16 20.71 8.56
CA GLU A 242 0.75 19.76 7.50
C GLU A 242 1.81 18.67 7.27
N GLN A 243 3.09 19.04 7.28
CA GLN A 243 4.18 18.06 7.19
C GLN A 243 4.25 17.16 8.43
N LEU A 244 3.99 17.72 9.62
CA LEU A 244 3.84 16.96 10.87
C LEU A 244 2.67 15.96 10.78
N GLN A 245 1.53 16.39 10.25
CA GLN A 245 0.39 15.52 10.01
C GLN A 245 0.71 14.40 9.00
N ASN A 246 1.44 14.73 7.95
CA ASN A 246 1.85 13.77 6.93
C ASN A 246 2.93 12.80 7.42
N SER A 247 3.85 13.23 8.30
CA SER A 247 4.86 12.34 8.90
C SER A 247 4.26 11.31 9.86
N THR A 248 3.04 11.52 10.34
CA THR A 248 2.29 10.56 11.16
C THR A 248 1.35 9.66 10.35
N ARG A 249 1.14 9.94 9.04
CA ARG A 249 0.43 9.01 8.15
C ARG A 249 1.31 7.80 7.88
N ARG A 250 0.68 6.63 7.89
CA ARG A 250 1.38 5.41 7.47
C ARG A 250 1.72 5.53 5.99
N PRO A 251 2.98 5.34 5.57
CA PRO A 251 3.36 5.36 4.17
C PRO A 251 2.56 4.38 3.30
N THR A 252 2.02 3.31 3.92
CA THR A 252 1.12 2.34 3.27
C THR A 252 -0.15 2.96 2.74
N ASP A 253 -0.69 3.98 3.43
CA ASP A 253 -1.98 4.59 3.16
C ASP A 253 -1.88 5.79 2.18
N MET A 254 -0.64 6.20 1.85
CA MET A 254 -0.36 7.27 0.86
C MET A 254 -0.57 6.76 -0.57
N SER A 255 -0.96 7.64 -1.51
CA SER A 255 -0.89 7.35 -2.94
C SER A 255 0.57 7.18 -3.41
N ALA A 256 0.80 6.64 -4.60
CA ALA A 256 2.17 6.54 -5.13
C ALA A 256 2.78 7.94 -5.34
N HIS A 257 1.96 8.91 -5.77
CA HIS A 257 2.41 10.30 -5.95
C HIS A 257 2.77 10.96 -4.61
N GLU A 258 1.91 10.80 -3.57
CA GLU A 258 2.19 11.32 -2.22
C GLU A 258 3.45 10.68 -1.63
N LEU A 259 3.59 9.36 -1.79
CA LEU A 259 4.75 8.62 -1.30
C LEU A 259 6.05 9.05 -2.00
N TRP A 260 6.02 9.28 -3.32
CA TRP A 260 7.15 9.82 -4.05
C TRP A 260 7.55 11.21 -3.58
N SER A 261 6.57 12.10 -3.37
CA SER A 261 6.80 13.45 -2.82
C SER A 261 7.39 13.38 -1.41
N TYR A 262 6.87 12.48 -0.57
CA TYR A 262 7.37 12.24 0.78
C TYR A 262 8.84 11.75 0.77
N ILE A 263 9.16 10.77 -0.07
CA ILE A 263 10.54 10.25 -0.23
C ILE A 263 11.50 11.33 -0.74
N SER A 264 11.05 12.17 -1.69
CA SER A 264 11.90 13.22 -2.29
C SER A 264 12.30 14.33 -1.31
N GLN A 265 11.56 14.47 -0.22
CA GLN A 265 11.83 15.44 0.84
C GLN A 265 12.66 14.85 1.99
N MET A 266 12.89 13.53 1.97
CA MET A 266 13.71 12.86 2.98
C MET A 266 15.20 12.97 2.70
N ASP A 267 15.98 13.05 3.77
CA ASP A 267 17.43 13.04 3.70
C ASP A 267 17.94 11.66 3.23
N LYS A 268 18.94 11.65 2.34
CA LYS A 268 19.48 10.42 1.72
C LYS A 268 20.15 9.47 2.73
N SER A 269 20.47 9.95 3.92
CA SER A 269 21.04 9.16 5.03
C SER A 269 20.02 8.38 5.85
N ASN A 270 18.70 8.58 5.60
CA ASN A 270 17.65 7.94 6.38
C ASN A 270 17.60 6.43 6.14
N SER A 271 17.74 5.65 7.21
CA SER A 271 17.71 4.18 7.18
C SER A 271 16.40 3.59 6.66
N GLN A 272 15.31 4.35 6.71
CA GLN A 272 13.99 3.91 6.22
C GLN A 272 13.79 4.16 4.71
N LEU A 273 14.71 4.86 4.06
CA LEU A 273 14.57 5.25 2.66
C LEU A 273 14.42 4.05 1.73
N SER A 274 15.18 2.97 1.99
CA SER A 274 15.08 1.72 1.20
C SER A 274 13.69 1.10 1.29
N GLN A 275 13.11 1.04 2.50
CA GLN A 275 11.77 0.49 2.73
C GLN A 275 10.69 1.28 1.99
N LEU A 276 10.80 2.61 2.00
CA LEU A 276 9.87 3.50 1.32
C LEU A 276 9.95 3.37 -0.20
N TRP A 277 11.16 3.27 -0.76
CA TRP A 277 11.35 3.01 -2.18
C TRP A 277 10.81 1.65 -2.61
N VAL A 278 10.99 0.60 -1.81
CA VAL A 278 10.39 -0.72 -2.06
C VAL A 278 8.87 -0.60 -2.11
N MET A 279 8.27 0.11 -1.14
CA MET A 279 6.83 0.34 -1.08
C MET A 279 6.32 1.13 -2.30
N PHE A 280 7.03 2.16 -2.74
CA PHE A 280 6.71 2.92 -3.95
C PHE A 280 6.70 2.02 -5.20
N HIS A 281 7.75 1.20 -5.37
CA HIS A 281 7.82 0.27 -6.50
C HIS A 281 6.75 -0.81 -6.45
N LEU A 282 6.38 -1.30 -5.26
CA LEU A 282 5.25 -2.23 -5.11
C LEU A 282 3.92 -1.59 -5.50
N LYS A 283 3.65 -0.35 -5.05
CA LYS A 283 2.41 0.38 -5.41
C LYS A 283 2.26 0.57 -6.92
N THR A 284 3.36 0.79 -7.62
CA THR A 284 3.36 0.93 -9.09
C THR A 284 3.35 -0.41 -9.80
N ALA A 285 3.96 -1.46 -9.26
CA ALA A 285 4.08 -2.77 -9.89
C ALA A 285 2.81 -3.63 -9.76
N VAL A 286 2.10 -3.57 -8.63
CA VAL A 286 0.92 -4.42 -8.35
C VAL A 286 -0.20 -4.26 -9.37
N PRO A 287 -0.59 -3.06 -9.84
CA PRO A 287 -1.59 -2.93 -10.90
C PRO A 287 -1.19 -3.67 -12.20
N TRP A 288 0.08 -3.65 -12.58
CA TRP A 288 0.57 -4.35 -13.77
C TRP A 288 0.58 -5.86 -13.64
N ALA A 289 0.57 -6.39 -12.40
CA ALA A 289 0.36 -7.82 -12.17
C ALA A 289 -0.95 -8.31 -12.78
N CYS A 290 -1.99 -7.47 -12.90
CA CYS A 290 -3.24 -7.78 -13.57
C CYS A 290 -3.02 -8.27 -15.00
N VAL A 291 -2.18 -7.58 -15.78
CA VAL A 291 -1.88 -7.93 -17.19
C VAL A 291 -1.13 -9.25 -17.26
N ILE A 292 -0.12 -9.42 -16.41
CA ILE A 292 0.71 -10.63 -16.36
C ILE A 292 -0.12 -11.84 -15.98
N MET A 293 -0.97 -11.70 -14.96
CA MET A 293 -1.86 -12.74 -14.47
C MET A 293 -2.91 -13.11 -15.50
N ALA A 294 -3.46 -12.14 -16.24
CA ALA A 294 -4.41 -12.40 -17.32
C ALA A 294 -3.78 -13.21 -18.47
N VAL A 295 -2.54 -12.84 -18.87
CA VAL A 295 -1.81 -13.57 -19.91
C VAL A 295 -1.45 -14.98 -19.45
N LEU A 296 -0.99 -15.13 -18.21
CA LEU A 296 -0.65 -16.41 -17.61
C LEU A 296 -1.88 -17.34 -17.53
N GLY A 297 -2.99 -16.82 -17.00
CA GLY A 297 -4.25 -17.57 -16.89
C GLY A 297 -4.80 -17.99 -18.24
N ALA A 298 -4.76 -17.10 -19.24
CA ALA A 298 -5.19 -17.44 -20.60
C ALA A 298 -4.32 -18.54 -21.21
N SER A 299 -3.01 -18.50 -21.02
CA SER A 299 -2.10 -19.52 -21.54
C SER A 299 -2.30 -20.87 -20.85
N PHE A 300 -2.45 -20.89 -19.54
CA PHE A 300 -2.75 -22.12 -18.79
C PHE A 300 -4.09 -22.73 -19.16
N GLY A 301 -5.14 -21.90 -19.28
CA GLY A 301 -6.48 -22.35 -19.67
C GLY A 301 -6.53 -22.93 -21.09
N ALA A 302 -5.68 -22.40 -22.00
CA ALA A 302 -5.60 -22.86 -23.37
C ALA A 302 -4.83 -24.18 -23.55
N VAL A 303 -3.79 -24.43 -22.76
CA VAL A 303 -2.99 -25.69 -22.85
C VAL A 303 -3.76 -26.88 -22.31
N ARG A 304 -4.67 -26.67 -21.39
CA ARG A 304 -5.30 -27.74 -20.64
C ARG A 304 -6.33 -28.49 -21.51
N ARG A 305 -6.03 -29.73 -21.85
CA ARG A 305 -6.98 -30.64 -22.55
C ARG A 305 -7.92 -31.32 -21.54
N GLY A 306 -9.22 -31.21 -21.76
CA GLY A 306 -10.26 -31.94 -21.03
C GLY A 306 -11.30 -31.05 -20.33
N ARG A 307 -12.50 -31.60 -20.17
CA ARG A 307 -13.65 -30.97 -19.49
C ARG A 307 -13.43 -31.01 -17.96
N SER A 308 -12.38 -30.33 -17.47
CA SER A 308 -12.23 -30.25 -16.03
C SER A 308 -13.19 -29.21 -15.48
N GLY A 309 -14.01 -29.63 -14.52
CA GLY A 309 -14.98 -28.78 -13.86
C GLY A 309 -14.32 -27.51 -13.30
N GLY A 310 -15.08 -26.42 -13.23
CA GLY A 310 -14.61 -25.10 -12.77
C GLY A 310 -13.82 -25.10 -11.45
N GLY A 311 -14.07 -26.10 -10.58
CA GLY A 311 -13.36 -26.25 -9.30
C GLY A 311 -11.86 -26.49 -9.44
N VAL A 312 -11.42 -27.26 -10.43
CA VAL A 312 -9.97 -27.52 -10.62
C VAL A 312 -9.27 -26.28 -11.18
N GLY A 313 -9.93 -25.50 -12.05
CA GLY A 313 -9.43 -24.23 -12.54
C GLY A 313 -9.28 -23.22 -11.41
N PHE A 314 -10.27 -23.16 -10.53
CA PHE A 314 -10.20 -22.34 -9.31
C PHE A 314 -9.03 -22.73 -8.41
N GLY A 315 -8.86 -24.03 -8.11
CA GLY A 315 -7.75 -24.52 -7.29
C GLY A 315 -6.37 -24.14 -7.85
N ILE A 316 -6.18 -24.27 -9.18
CA ILE A 316 -4.94 -23.86 -9.84
C ILE A 316 -4.72 -22.34 -9.71
N SER A 317 -5.77 -21.53 -9.90
CA SER A 317 -5.63 -20.08 -9.76
C SER A 317 -5.21 -19.68 -8.36
N VAL A 318 -5.76 -20.33 -7.33
CA VAL A 318 -5.38 -20.10 -5.93
C VAL A 318 -3.90 -20.43 -5.70
N VAL A 319 -3.41 -21.57 -6.23
CA VAL A 319 -1.99 -21.96 -6.09
C VAL A 319 -1.07 -20.95 -6.78
N ILE A 320 -1.41 -20.50 -8.00
CA ILE A 320 -0.59 -19.52 -8.74
C ILE A 320 -0.59 -18.17 -8.02
N VAL A 321 -1.74 -17.71 -7.52
CA VAL A 321 -1.87 -16.49 -6.73
C VAL A 321 -1.03 -16.59 -5.46
N PHE A 322 -1.14 -17.69 -4.73
CA PHE A 322 -0.35 -17.92 -3.53
C PHE A 322 1.17 -17.88 -3.83
N ALA A 323 1.61 -18.57 -4.88
CA ALA A 323 3.01 -18.54 -5.29
C ALA A 323 3.48 -17.11 -5.63
N TYR A 324 2.65 -16.32 -6.30
CA TYR A 324 2.96 -14.91 -6.59
C TYR A 324 3.14 -14.09 -5.32
N TYR A 325 2.22 -14.20 -4.36
CA TYR A 325 2.31 -13.44 -3.11
C TYR A 325 3.48 -13.89 -2.22
N VAL A 326 3.83 -15.18 -2.23
CA VAL A 326 5.03 -15.67 -1.56
C VAL A 326 6.28 -15.05 -2.16
N VAL A 327 6.41 -15.07 -3.51
CA VAL A 327 7.56 -14.44 -4.19
C VAL A 327 7.59 -12.93 -3.92
N MET A 328 6.45 -12.26 -3.98
CA MET A 328 6.34 -10.82 -3.69
C MET A 328 6.76 -10.52 -2.24
N SER A 329 6.32 -11.32 -1.28
CA SER A 329 6.65 -11.14 0.13
C SER A 329 8.14 -11.34 0.39
N LEU A 330 8.76 -12.35 -0.24
CA LEU A 330 10.21 -12.59 -0.16
C LEU A 330 11.00 -11.43 -0.78
N CYS A 331 10.65 -11.02 -2.02
CA CYS A 331 11.31 -9.90 -2.68
C CYS A 331 11.20 -8.61 -1.87
N ARG A 332 10.03 -8.35 -1.29
CA ARG A 332 9.79 -7.23 -0.40
C ARG A 332 10.70 -7.31 0.84
N ALA A 333 10.73 -8.43 1.54
CA ALA A 333 11.53 -8.62 2.74
C ALA A 333 13.03 -8.40 2.47
N PHE A 334 13.57 -8.97 1.37
CA PHE A 334 14.96 -8.74 0.97
C PHE A 334 15.23 -7.28 0.55
N GLY A 335 14.27 -6.61 -0.08
CA GLY A 335 14.38 -5.19 -0.43
C GLY A 335 14.36 -4.29 0.79
N GLU A 336 13.47 -4.54 1.74
CA GLU A 336 13.38 -3.79 3.01
C GLU A 336 14.63 -3.99 3.88
N ALA A 337 15.23 -5.19 3.83
CA ALA A 337 16.51 -5.49 4.49
C ALA A 337 17.74 -4.90 3.77
N GLY A 338 17.56 -4.25 2.58
CA GLY A 338 18.65 -3.68 1.79
C GLY A 338 19.46 -4.70 0.99
N ALA A 339 19.09 -5.99 0.98
CA ALA A 339 19.76 -7.04 0.24
C ALA A 339 19.47 -7.00 -1.27
N LEU A 340 18.33 -6.43 -1.67
CA LEU A 340 17.94 -6.23 -3.06
C LEU A 340 17.70 -4.74 -3.35
N PRO A 341 18.07 -4.25 -4.57
CA PRO A 341 17.68 -2.93 -4.99
C PRO A 341 16.15 -2.77 -4.95
N PRO A 342 15.61 -1.62 -4.50
CA PRO A 342 14.18 -1.40 -4.33
C PRO A 342 13.35 -1.67 -5.59
N PHE A 343 13.88 -1.32 -6.77
CA PHE A 343 13.25 -1.61 -8.05
C PHE A 343 13.07 -3.12 -8.29
N ILE A 344 14.12 -3.92 -8.04
CA ILE A 344 14.07 -5.39 -8.21
C ILE A 344 13.12 -6.00 -7.17
N ALA A 345 13.13 -5.48 -5.95
CA ALA A 345 12.21 -5.93 -4.89
C ALA A 345 10.73 -5.70 -5.27
N GLY A 346 10.40 -4.56 -5.88
CA GLY A 346 9.03 -4.24 -6.28
C GLY A 346 8.59 -4.93 -7.58
N TRP A 347 9.45 -4.97 -8.61
CA TRP A 347 9.11 -5.48 -9.95
C TRP A 347 9.52 -6.93 -10.19
N GLY A 348 10.40 -7.50 -9.35
CA GLY A 348 10.90 -8.88 -9.48
C GLY A 348 9.80 -9.94 -9.62
N PRO A 349 8.77 -9.95 -8.77
CA PRO A 349 7.64 -10.88 -8.92
C PRO A 349 6.98 -10.80 -10.29
N ASN A 350 6.75 -9.58 -10.77
CA ASN A 350 6.16 -9.35 -12.08
C ASN A 350 7.04 -9.88 -13.21
N LEU A 351 8.36 -9.70 -13.13
CA LEU A 351 9.30 -10.21 -14.13
C LEU A 351 9.33 -11.74 -14.16
N ILE A 352 9.36 -12.39 -12.99
CA ILE A 352 9.35 -13.85 -12.89
C ILE A 352 8.07 -14.43 -13.53
N PHE A 353 6.92 -13.89 -13.15
CA PHE A 353 5.63 -14.38 -13.66
C PHE A 353 5.40 -13.98 -15.13
N LEU A 354 5.97 -12.89 -15.60
CA LEU A 354 5.98 -12.53 -17.02
C LEU A 354 6.74 -13.56 -17.86
N VAL A 355 7.92 -13.98 -17.42
CA VAL A 355 8.70 -15.04 -18.08
C VAL A 355 7.88 -16.35 -18.13
N ALA A 356 7.24 -16.72 -17.04
CA ALA A 356 6.36 -17.87 -16.99
C ALA A 356 5.18 -17.72 -17.97
N ALA A 357 4.52 -16.56 -17.99
CA ALA A 357 3.40 -16.27 -18.88
C ALA A 357 3.79 -16.39 -20.35
N LEU A 358 4.95 -15.84 -20.74
CA LEU A 358 5.48 -15.91 -22.11
C LEU A 358 5.90 -17.34 -22.49
N TYR A 359 6.50 -18.08 -21.56
CA TYR A 359 6.83 -19.51 -21.78
C TYR A 359 5.59 -20.32 -22.08
N PHE A 360 4.55 -20.21 -21.25
CA PHE A 360 3.30 -20.96 -21.48
C PHE A 360 2.55 -20.47 -22.71
N ALA A 361 2.55 -19.17 -23.02
CA ALA A 361 1.95 -18.63 -24.24
C ALA A 361 2.57 -19.22 -25.50
N ARG A 362 3.91 -19.37 -25.54
CA ARG A 362 4.61 -20.03 -26.66
C ARG A 362 4.27 -21.52 -26.76
N LYS A 363 4.14 -22.19 -25.62
CA LYS A 363 3.80 -23.62 -25.59
C LYS A 363 2.41 -23.92 -26.14
N VAL A 364 1.46 -22.98 -26.04
CA VAL A 364 0.11 -23.13 -26.64
C VAL A 364 0.15 -23.28 -28.16
N ASP A 365 1.06 -22.58 -28.84
CA ASP A 365 1.17 -22.65 -30.31
C ASP A 365 1.90 -23.91 -30.81
N THR A 366 2.65 -24.60 -29.92
CA THR A 366 3.40 -25.84 -30.26
C THR A 366 2.62 -27.13 -29.96
N VAL A 367 1.49 -27.05 -29.27
CA VAL A 367 0.59 -28.15 -28.91
C VAL A 367 -0.73 -28.01 -29.67
#